data_f8fb771552af9afae3ef92ba4f7f2a4d
#
_entry.id   f8fb771552af9afae3ef92ba4f7f2a4d
#
_cell.length_a   1.000
_cell.length_b   1.000
_cell.length_c   1.000
_cell.angle_alpha   90.00
_cell.angle_beta   90.00
_cell.angle_gamma   90.00
#
_symmetry.space_group_name_H-M   'P 1'
#
loop_
_entity.id
_entity.type
_entity.pdbx_description
1 polymer ?
#
loop_
_entity_poly.entity_id
_entity_poly.type
_entity_poly.pdbx_seq_one_letter_code
_entity_poly.pdbx_strand_id
1 'polypeptide(L)'
;MPQVRMLADGVRLVSEQTGRFKTGRILVAAALPLNENAAANALLIYLLKRSCKQYPDFSLLNGKLDELYGASISAGVNKVGDSQVLTLSMTCIDDRFALTDESIAEQCAELLADMIFNPNCKNGSFGADNLAMEKRLLIQRVEEELNDKRTYAFNKCISYMCSNEAFGRDKYGTVEEIKSVKMADVYSAWKNMLSTAVFQITVSGSADADKIAAVFEEKFKK
;
A
#
# COMPACT_ATOMS: atom_id res chain seq x y z
N MET A 1 0.69 -1.99 -25.28
CA MET A 1 0.38 -3.19 -24.49
C MET A 1 1.23 -3.14 -23.24
N PRO A 2 0.72 -3.51 -22.08
CA PRO A 2 1.52 -3.53 -20.85
C PRO A 2 2.70 -4.49 -21.01
N GLN A 3 3.86 -4.06 -20.54
CA GLN A 3 5.07 -4.88 -20.47
C GLN A 3 5.20 -5.48 -19.08
N VAL A 4 5.62 -6.74 -18.98
CA VAL A 4 5.80 -7.46 -17.72
C VAL A 4 7.26 -7.88 -17.60
N ARG A 5 7.89 -7.54 -16.46
CA ARG A 5 9.26 -7.90 -16.10
C ARG A 5 9.30 -8.51 -14.71
N MET A 6 9.98 -9.62 -14.54
CA MET A 6 10.28 -10.18 -13.21
C MET A 6 11.50 -9.44 -12.62
N LEU A 7 11.35 -8.93 -11.40
CA LEU A 7 12.44 -8.24 -10.68
C LEU A 7 13.15 -9.19 -9.71
N ALA A 8 12.38 -10.08 -9.07
CA ALA A 8 12.87 -11.13 -8.18
C ALA A 8 11.84 -12.26 -8.13
N ASP A 9 12.13 -13.33 -7.39
CA ASP A 9 11.15 -14.38 -7.15
C ASP A 9 9.94 -13.81 -6.39
N GLY A 10 8.72 -14.07 -6.90
CA GLY A 10 7.48 -13.51 -6.37
C GLY A 10 7.30 -11.99 -6.57
N VAL A 11 8.19 -11.30 -7.34
CA VAL A 11 8.13 -9.85 -7.56
C VAL A 11 8.13 -9.53 -9.04
N ARG A 12 7.07 -8.89 -9.53
CA ARG A 12 6.96 -8.46 -10.93
C ARG A 12 6.66 -6.97 -11.05
N LEU A 13 7.17 -6.38 -12.12
CA LEU A 13 6.81 -5.04 -12.56
C LEU A 13 5.94 -5.13 -13.81
N VAL A 14 4.87 -4.37 -13.83
CA VAL A 14 3.98 -4.20 -14.99
C VAL A 14 3.99 -2.73 -15.37
N SER A 15 4.38 -2.41 -16.58
CA SER A 15 4.41 -1.03 -17.06
C SER A 15 3.52 -0.82 -18.27
N GLU A 16 2.81 0.29 -18.27
CA GLU A 16 2.07 0.77 -19.44
C GLU A 16 2.48 2.21 -19.73
N GLN A 17 3.38 2.38 -20.70
CA GLN A 17 3.83 3.71 -21.12
C GLN A 17 2.78 4.40 -21.98
N THR A 18 2.39 5.61 -21.55
CA THR A 18 1.46 6.46 -22.28
C THR A 18 1.75 7.94 -21.99
N GLY A 19 1.84 8.74 -23.03
CA GLY A 19 1.95 10.20 -22.93
C GLY A 19 0.61 10.94 -22.97
N ARG A 20 -0.52 10.23 -22.85
CA ARG A 20 -1.86 10.83 -22.97
C ARG A 20 -2.29 11.63 -21.76
N PHE A 21 -1.71 11.35 -20.58
CA PHE A 21 -2.07 11.96 -19.32
C PHE A 21 -0.96 12.92 -18.85
N LYS A 22 -1.34 13.92 -18.06
CA LYS A 22 -0.40 14.84 -17.41
C LYS A 22 0.17 14.28 -16.10
N THR A 23 -0.33 13.16 -15.65
CA THR A 23 0.09 12.50 -14.42
C THR A 23 0.42 11.05 -14.67
N GLY A 24 1.39 10.53 -13.93
CA GLY A 24 1.73 9.12 -13.84
C GLY A 24 1.35 8.54 -12.48
N ARG A 25 1.28 7.22 -12.41
CA ARG A 25 1.02 6.50 -11.17
C ARG A 25 1.98 5.32 -11.01
N ILE A 26 2.55 5.20 -9.80
CA ILE A 26 3.31 4.05 -9.37
C ILE A 26 2.52 3.40 -8.23
N LEU A 27 2.23 2.11 -8.35
CA LEU A 27 1.47 1.34 -7.37
C LEU A 27 2.26 0.09 -7.00
N VAL A 28 2.42 -0.15 -5.72
CA VAL A 28 2.93 -1.42 -5.17
C VAL A 28 1.75 -2.16 -4.55
N ALA A 29 1.51 -3.37 -5.02
CA ALA A 29 0.53 -4.28 -4.47
C ALA A 29 1.25 -5.48 -3.85
N ALA A 30 0.94 -5.80 -2.60
CA ALA A 30 1.42 -6.97 -1.87
C ALA A 30 0.23 -7.90 -1.61
N ALA A 31 0.23 -9.07 -2.26
CA ALA A 31 -0.81 -10.07 -2.09
C ALA A 31 -0.39 -11.08 -1.00
N LEU A 32 -1.26 -11.25 -0.01
CA LEU A 32 -1.10 -12.16 1.13
C LEU A 32 -2.33 -13.07 1.23
N PRO A 33 -2.23 -14.26 1.82
CA PRO A 33 -3.42 -15.05 2.14
C PRO A 33 -4.37 -14.28 3.07
N LEU A 34 -5.66 -14.32 2.77
CA LEU A 34 -6.69 -13.74 3.62
C LEU A 34 -6.97 -14.66 4.81
N ASN A 35 -6.51 -14.28 5.99
CA ASN A 35 -6.57 -15.08 7.22
C ASN A 35 -6.85 -14.19 8.45
N GLU A 36 -6.60 -14.70 9.66
CA GLU A 36 -6.77 -14.00 10.93
C GLU A 36 -5.91 -12.74 11.08
N ASN A 37 -4.85 -12.58 10.26
CA ASN A 37 -4.00 -11.39 10.28
C ASN A 37 -4.58 -10.22 9.46
N ALA A 38 -5.77 -10.36 8.89
CA ALA A 38 -6.36 -9.36 8.00
C ALA A 38 -6.41 -7.97 8.63
N ALA A 39 -6.77 -7.86 9.91
CA ALA A 39 -6.83 -6.59 10.62
C ALA A 39 -5.44 -5.96 10.84
N ALA A 40 -4.45 -6.77 11.20
CA ALA A 40 -3.06 -6.29 11.38
C ALA A 40 -2.45 -5.85 10.05
N ASN A 41 -2.66 -6.60 8.97
CA ASN A 41 -2.22 -6.26 7.63
C ASN A 41 -2.89 -4.96 7.12
N ALA A 42 -4.18 -4.78 7.38
CA ALA A 42 -4.91 -3.57 7.00
C ALA A 42 -4.38 -2.34 7.76
N LEU A 43 -4.13 -2.46 9.06
CA LEU A 43 -3.54 -1.38 9.85
C LEU A 43 -2.12 -1.06 9.39
N LEU A 44 -1.33 -2.08 9.04
CA LEU A 44 0.03 -1.91 8.55
C LEU A 44 0.08 -0.98 7.34
N ILE A 45 -0.71 -1.21 6.29
CA ILE A 45 -0.60 -0.41 5.05
C ILE A 45 -0.96 1.05 5.29
N TYR A 46 -1.89 1.34 6.19
CA TYR A 46 -2.24 2.71 6.55
C TYR A 46 -1.17 3.37 7.41
N LEU A 47 -0.49 2.63 8.28
CA LEU A 47 0.65 3.12 9.05
C LEU A 47 1.87 3.41 8.16
N LEU A 48 2.16 2.53 7.18
CA LEU A 48 3.23 2.75 6.21
C LEU A 48 3.03 4.03 5.39
N LYS A 49 1.79 4.37 5.06
CA LYS A 49 1.44 5.60 4.35
C LYS A 49 1.80 6.87 5.14
N ARG A 50 1.87 6.84 6.47
CA ARG A 50 1.99 8.05 7.30
C ARG A 50 3.37 8.67 7.33
N SER A 51 4.41 7.84 7.27
CA SER A 51 5.80 8.30 7.43
C SER A 51 6.78 7.20 7.05
N CYS A 52 8.01 7.60 6.73
CA CYS A 52 9.14 6.70 6.59
C CYS A 52 10.31 7.20 7.45
N LYS A 53 11.40 6.43 7.47
CA LYS A 53 12.57 6.79 8.27
C LYS A 53 13.15 8.15 7.90
N GLN A 54 13.14 8.50 6.61
CA GLN A 54 13.65 9.79 6.10
C GLN A 54 12.69 10.94 6.42
N TYR A 55 11.38 10.70 6.39
CA TYR A 55 10.32 11.69 6.68
C TYR A 55 9.46 11.15 7.85
N PRO A 56 9.95 11.31 9.10
CA PRO A 56 9.36 10.66 10.28
C PRO A 56 8.06 11.28 10.77
N ASP A 57 7.73 12.48 10.33
CA ASP A 57 6.48 13.15 10.67
C ASP A 57 5.71 13.63 9.43
N PHE A 58 4.44 13.95 9.65
CA PHE A 58 3.49 14.33 8.61
C PHE A 58 3.89 15.63 7.88
N SER A 59 4.47 16.60 8.59
CA SER A 59 4.86 17.89 8.02
C SER A 59 6.03 17.74 7.07
N LEU A 60 7.05 16.96 7.48
CA LEU A 60 8.21 16.67 6.64
C LEU A 60 7.82 15.87 5.39
N LEU A 61 6.94 14.88 5.56
CA LEU A 61 6.45 14.11 4.42
C LEU A 61 5.66 14.98 3.45
N ASN A 62 4.75 15.82 3.95
CA ASN A 62 3.99 16.73 3.09
C ASN A 62 4.89 17.76 2.41
N GLY A 63 5.88 18.32 3.11
CA GLY A 63 6.89 19.19 2.49
C GLY A 63 7.57 18.51 1.30
N LYS A 64 7.95 17.23 1.44
CA LYS A 64 8.51 16.46 0.31
C LYS A 64 7.51 16.25 -0.82
N LEU A 65 6.24 15.99 -0.51
CA LEU A 65 5.20 15.84 -1.53
C LEU A 65 4.95 17.15 -2.29
N ASP A 66 5.01 18.30 -1.60
CA ASP A 66 4.89 19.61 -2.21
C ASP A 66 6.09 19.91 -3.13
N GLU A 67 7.31 19.56 -2.72
CA GLU A 67 8.51 19.62 -3.58
C GLU A 67 8.36 18.74 -4.83
N LEU A 68 7.64 17.62 -4.73
CA LEU A 68 7.30 16.74 -5.84
C LEU A 68 6.03 17.21 -6.58
N TYR A 69 5.82 18.52 -6.64
CA TYR A 69 4.71 19.18 -7.35
C TYR A 69 3.32 18.70 -6.87
N GLY A 70 3.17 18.52 -5.58
CA GLY A 70 1.92 18.08 -4.99
C GLY A 70 1.61 16.59 -5.28
N ALA A 71 2.64 15.76 -5.34
CA ALA A 71 2.44 14.32 -5.48
C ALA A 71 1.56 13.77 -4.35
N SER A 72 0.73 12.81 -4.66
CA SER A 72 -0.23 12.26 -3.68
C SER A 72 0.05 10.79 -3.39
N ILE A 73 -0.15 10.40 -2.11
CA ILE A 73 0.01 9.03 -1.64
C ILE A 73 -1.36 8.45 -1.30
N SER A 74 -1.63 7.24 -1.76
CA SER A 74 -2.84 6.50 -1.44
C SER A 74 -2.50 5.10 -0.93
N ALA A 75 -3.23 4.65 0.09
CA ALA A 75 -3.17 3.28 0.61
C ALA A 75 -4.54 2.63 0.50
N GLY A 76 -4.56 1.33 0.27
CA GLY A 76 -5.80 0.57 0.16
C GLY A 76 -5.64 -0.90 0.50
N VAL A 77 -6.75 -1.52 0.83
CA VAL A 77 -6.86 -2.96 1.08
C VAL A 77 -7.99 -3.50 0.20
N ASN A 78 -7.67 -4.50 -0.59
CA ASN A 78 -8.62 -5.18 -1.48
C ASN A 78 -8.67 -6.66 -1.17
N LYS A 79 -9.75 -7.32 -1.57
CA LYS A 79 -9.90 -8.77 -1.55
C LYS A 79 -9.98 -9.27 -2.98
N VAL A 80 -9.14 -10.24 -3.33
CA VAL A 80 -9.11 -10.88 -4.65
C VAL A 80 -9.05 -12.39 -4.43
N GLY A 81 -10.18 -13.07 -4.62
CA GLY A 81 -10.31 -14.47 -4.22
C GLY A 81 -9.99 -14.64 -2.73
N ASP A 82 -9.14 -15.61 -2.42
CA ASP A 82 -8.68 -15.90 -1.06
C ASP A 82 -7.47 -15.04 -0.62
N SER A 83 -7.18 -13.98 -1.36
CA SER A 83 -6.05 -13.11 -1.06
C SER A 83 -6.50 -11.74 -0.58
N GLN A 84 -5.82 -11.22 0.44
CA GLN A 84 -5.81 -9.82 0.82
C GLN A 84 -4.69 -9.10 0.07
N VAL A 85 -5.03 -8.05 -0.66
CA VAL A 85 -4.09 -7.27 -1.46
C VAL A 85 -3.93 -5.88 -0.83
N LEU A 86 -2.76 -5.65 -0.25
CA LEU A 86 -2.38 -4.36 0.32
C LEU A 86 -1.78 -3.50 -0.79
N THR A 87 -2.26 -2.29 -0.96
CA THR A 87 -1.77 -1.39 -2.01
C THR A 87 -1.26 -0.09 -1.42
N LEU A 88 -0.09 0.34 -1.88
CA LEU A 88 0.44 1.67 -1.64
C LEU A 88 0.80 2.29 -2.99
N SER A 89 0.37 3.51 -3.26
CA SER A 89 0.60 4.13 -4.56
C SER A 89 0.89 5.62 -4.44
N MET A 90 1.67 6.12 -5.38
CA MET A 90 1.90 7.53 -5.59
C MET A 90 1.42 7.95 -6.97
N THR A 91 0.81 9.13 -7.03
CA THR A 91 0.46 9.80 -8.29
C THR A 91 1.23 11.11 -8.32
N CYS A 92 1.97 11.34 -9.40
CA CYS A 92 2.78 12.53 -9.63
C CYS A 92 2.52 13.13 -11.00
N ILE A 93 2.97 14.35 -11.22
CA ILE A 93 2.98 14.94 -12.56
C ILE A 93 3.96 14.18 -13.46
N ASP A 94 3.72 14.22 -14.75
CA ASP A 94 4.65 13.75 -15.76
C ASP A 94 5.89 14.66 -15.78
N ASP A 95 7.10 14.08 -15.83
CA ASP A 95 8.39 14.77 -15.80
C ASP A 95 8.49 15.89 -16.86
N ARG A 96 7.75 15.78 -17.98
CA ARG A 96 7.68 16.84 -19.01
C ARG A 96 7.11 18.17 -18.52
N PHE A 97 6.43 18.18 -17.39
CA PHE A 97 5.85 19.38 -16.76
C PHE A 97 6.64 19.85 -15.55
N ALA A 98 7.74 19.17 -15.20
CA ALA A 98 8.65 19.61 -14.16
C ALA A 98 9.42 20.86 -14.65
N LEU A 99 9.78 21.72 -13.70
CA LEU A 99 10.59 22.92 -13.98
C LEU A 99 12.10 22.62 -13.99
N THR A 100 12.48 21.43 -13.50
CA THR A 100 13.86 20.96 -13.41
C THR A 100 14.01 19.69 -14.25
N ASP A 101 15.25 19.32 -14.58
CA ASP A 101 15.57 18.10 -15.33
C ASP A 101 15.54 16.84 -14.44
N GLU A 102 15.05 16.94 -13.19
CA GLU A 102 14.94 15.82 -12.28
C GLU A 102 13.72 14.94 -12.60
N SER A 103 13.88 13.62 -12.49
CA SER A 103 12.75 12.69 -12.64
C SER A 103 11.90 12.68 -11.36
N ILE A 104 10.72 13.27 -11.45
CA ILE A 104 9.72 13.27 -10.36
C ILE A 104 9.21 11.84 -10.12
N ALA A 105 9.01 11.07 -11.18
CA ALA A 105 8.56 9.70 -11.09
C ALA A 105 9.57 8.79 -10.35
N GLU A 106 10.87 8.97 -10.60
CA GLU A 106 11.93 8.22 -9.92
C GLU A 106 11.97 8.55 -8.43
N GLN A 107 11.94 9.85 -8.06
CA GLN A 107 11.87 10.29 -6.66
C GLN A 107 10.61 9.77 -5.95
N CYS A 108 9.46 9.72 -6.64
CA CYS A 108 8.24 9.11 -6.10
C CYS A 108 8.39 7.60 -5.89
N ALA A 109 9.08 6.89 -6.79
CA ALA A 109 9.37 5.48 -6.64
C ALA A 109 10.27 5.20 -5.43
N GLU A 110 11.32 6.01 -5.24
CA GLU A 110 12.23 5.93 -4.09
C GLU A 110 11.47 6.16 -2.77
N LEU A 111 10.65 7.20 -2.71
CA LEU A 111 9.84 7.50 -1.52
C LEU A 111 8.87 6.36 -1.21
N LEU A 112 8.19 5.82 -2.24
CA LEU A 112 7.27 4.70 -2.09
C LEU A 112 7.99 3.43 -1.60
N ALA A 113 9.18 3.16 -2.15
CA ALA A 113 10.02 2.07 -1.69
C ALA A 113 10.49 2.27 -0.24
N ASP A 114 10.89 3.49 0.13
CA ASP A 114 11.30 3.77 1.51
C ASP A 114 10.15 3.63 2.52
N MET A 115 8.93 3.97 2.16
CA MET A 115 7.76 3.72 3.01
C MET A 115 7.56 2.23 3.30
N ILE A 116 7.84 1.36 2.34
CA ILE A 116 7.63 -0.08 2.47
C ILE A 116 8.81 -0.74 3.19
N PHE A 117 10.04 -0.43 2.77
CA PHE A 117 11.25 -1.13 3.23
C PHE A 117 11.96 -0.45 4.40
N ASN A 118 11.81 0.88 4.53
CA ASN A 118 12.41 1.70 5.58
C ASN A 118 11.35 2.53 6.31
N PRO A 119 10.28 1.92 6.86
CA PRO A 119 9.23 2.66 7.56
C PRO A 119 9.79 3.34 8.81
N ASN A 120 9.08 4.36 9.30
CA ASN A 120 9.37 4.97 10.59
C ASN A 120 8.98 4.01 11.73
N CYS A 121 9.81 2.97 11.90
CA CYS A 121 9.62 1.94 12.91
C CYS A 121 10.83 1.93 13.86
N LYS A 122 10.64 2.34 15.10
CA LYS A 122 11.67 2.36 16.14
C LYS A 122 11.40 1.24 17.15
N ASN A 123 12.36 0.33 17.33
CA ASN A 123 12.25 -0.80 18.25
C ASN A 123 10.96 -1.64 18.06
N GLY A 124 10.55 -1.86 16.80
CA GLY A 124 9.33 -2.61 16.50
C GLY A 124 8.04 -1.81 16.68
N SER A 125 8.11 -0.48 16.83
CA SER A 125 6.95 0.38 17.03
C SER A 125 6.82 1.43 15.93
N PHE A 126 5.62 1.53 15.33
CA PHE A 126 5.20 2.58 14.39
C PHE A 126 4.60 3.82 15.10
N GLY A 127 4.67 3.85 16.45
CA GLY A 127 4.08 4.89 17.30
C GLY A 127 2.68 4.52 17.80
N ALA A 128 2.51 4.58 19.13
CA ALA A 128 1.25 4.19 19.79
C ALA A 128 0.07 5.05 19.34
N ASP A 129 0.27 6.38 19.23
CA ASP A 129 -0.76 7.32 18.81
C ASP A 129 -1.17 7.09 17.36
N ASN A 130 -0.20 6.78 16.49
CA ASN A 130 -0.48 6.45 15.08
C ASN A 130 -1.34 5.19 14.98
N LEU A 131 -1.00 4.13 15.74
CA LEU A 131 -1.80 2.91 15.75
C LEU A 131 -3.22 3.17 16.28
N ALA A 132 -3.35 3.93 17.37
CA ALA A 132 -4.66 4.27 17.95
C ALA A 132 -5.52 5.05 16.94
N MET A 133 -4.91 6.01 16.23
CA MET A 133 -5.60 6.78 15.21
C MET A 133 -6.03 5.90 14.02
N GLU A 134 -5.14 5.06 13.48
CA GLU A 134 -5.48 4.20 12.34
C GLU A 134 -6.54 3.15 12.70
N LYS A 135 -6.54 2.62 13.93
CA LYS A 135 -7.62 1.75 14.42
C LYS A 135 -8.97 2.46 14.37
N ARG A 136 -9.04 3.69 14.89
CA ARG A 136 -10.29 4.49 14.87
C ARG A 136 -10.77 4.73 13.45
N LEU A 137 -9.86 5.12 12.54
CA LEU A 137 -10.20 5.37 11.14
C LEU A 137 -10.63 4.10 10.41
N LEU A 138 -10.00 2.96 10.70
CA LEU A 138 -10.35 1.69 10.07
C LEU A 138 -11.71 1.18 10.58
N ILE A 139 -11.99 1.30 11.87
CA ILE A 139 -13.30 0.97 12.44
C ILE A 139 -14.39 1.84 11.79
N GLN A 140 -14.16 3.14 11.68
CA GLN A 140 -15.10 4.05 11.01
C GLN A 140 -15.40 3.59 9.57
N ARG A 141 -14.38 3.19 8.79
CA ARG A 141 -14.58 2.66 7.44
C ARG A 141 -15.43 1.40 7.40
N VAL A 142 -15.21 0.47 8.34
CA VAL A 142 -16.01 -0.75 8.45
C VAL A 142 -17.46 -0.42 8.80
N GLU A 143 -17.67 0.52 9.70
CA GLU A 143 -19.01 0.98 10.10
C GLU A 143 -19.72 1.76 8.99
N GLU A 144 -18.99 2.55 8.21
CA GLU A 144 -19.54 3.31 7.07
C GLU A 144 -20.07 2.42 5.95
N GLU A 145 -19.63 1.16 5.87
CA GLU A 145 -20.17 0.18 4.90
C GLU A 145 -21.69 -0.02 5.08
N LEU A 146 -22.22 0.16 6.32
CA LEU A 146 -23.65 0.13 6.59
C LEU A 146 -24.46 1.18 5.79
N ASN A 147 -23.82 2.23 5.34
CA ASN A 147 -24.46 3.29 4.56
C ASN A 147 -24.73 2.86 3.11
N ASP A 148 -23.89 1.97 2.56
CA ASP A 148 -24.14 1.32 1.26
C ASP A 148 -24.85 -0.03 1.49
N LYS A 149 -26.18 0.03 1.55
CA LYS A 149 -27.01 -1.16 1.83
C LYS A 149 -26.81 -2.30 0.84
N ARG A 150 -26.51 -1.98 -0.41
CA ARG A 150 -26.29 -3.00 -1.47
C ARG A 150 -24.96 -3.74 -1.22
N THR A 151 -23.88 -2.99 -1.05
CA THR A 151 -22.55 -3.57 -0.76
C THR A 151 -22.58 -4.33 0.56
N TYR A 152 -23.20 -3.78 1.60
CA TYR A 152 -23.37 -4.46 2.88
C TYR A 152 -24.11 -5.79 2.76
N ALA A 153 -25.27 -5.81 2.08
CA ALA A 153 -26.06 -7.05 1.89
C ALA A 153 -25.26 -8.09 1.10
N PHE A 154 -24.53 -7.67 0.06
CA PHE A 154 -23.68 -8.55 -0.74
C PHE A 154 -22.57 -9.17 0.11
N ASN A 155 -21.84 -8.36 0.87
CA ASN A 155 -20.76 -8.81 1.73
C ASN A 155 -21.27 -9.75 2.84
N LYS A 156 -22.44 -9.47 3.41
CA LYS A 156 -23.11 -10.37 4.37
C LYS A 156 -23.48 -11.70 3.73
N CYS A 157 -24.04 -11.70 2.52
CA CYS A 157 -24.36 -12.91 1.79
C CYS A 157 -23.09 -13.77 1.60
N ILE A 158 -21.99 -13.18 1.13
CA ILE A 158 -20.71 -13.88 0.98
C ILE A 158 -20.23 -14.44 2.31
N SER A 159 -20.28 -13.67 3.40
CA SER A 159 -19.79 -14.12 4.71
C SER A 159 -20.57 -15.32 5.25
N TYR A 160 -21.86 -15.45 4.94
CA TYR A 160 -22.68 -16.60 5.32
C TYR A 160 -22.46 -17.79 4.38
N MET A 161 -22.45 -17.56 3.07
CA MET A 161 -22.29 -18.65 2.09
C MET A 161 -20.92 -19.29 2.15
N CYS A 162 -19.86 -18.49 2.39
CA CYS A 162 -18.46 -18.92 2.42
C CYS A 162 -17.88 -18.91 3.84
N SER A 163 -18.71 -19.17 4.86
CA SER A 163 -18.30 -19.05 6.27
C SER A 163 -17.12 -19.95 6.68
N ASN A 164 -16.90 -21.05 5.94
CA ASN A 164 -15.80 -21.99 6.17
C ASN A 164 -14.61 -21.76 5.21
N GLU A 165 -14.63 -20.70 4.42
CA GLU A 165 -13.63 -20.40 3.41
C GLU A 165 -12.94 -19.05 3.72
N ALA A 166 -11.70 -18.87 3.27
CA ALA A 166 -10.99 -17.59 3.39
C ALA A 166 -11.77 -16.47 2.71
N PHE A 167 -12.43 -16.75 1.58
CA PHE A 167 -13.25 -15.79 0.85
C PHE A 167 -14.43 -15.23 1.66
N GLY A 168 -14.95 -15.97 2.66
CA GLY A 168 -16.01 -15.48 3.55
C GLY A 168 -15.55 -14.38 4.53
N ARG A 169 -14.25 -14.25 4.74
CA ARG A 169 -13.66 -13.27 5.66
C ARG A 169 -13.65 -11.87 5.06
N ASP A 170 -13.89 -10.85 5.89
CA ASP A 170 -13.74 -9.46 5.48
C ASP A 170 -12.26 -9.09 5.30
N LYS A 171 -11.97 -8.23 4.33
CA LYS A 171 -10.61 -7.74 4.01
C LYS A 171 -9.97 -6.91 5.12
N TYR A 172 -10.76 -6.35 6.01
CA TYR A 172 -10.29 -5.57 7.16
C TYR A 172 -10.32 -6.37 8.47
N GLY A 173 -10.89 -7.57 8.44
CA GLY A 173 -11.28 -8.29 9.65
C GLY A 173 -12.50 -7.69 10.32
N THR A 174 -12.82 -8.17 11.50
CA THR A 174 -13.93 -7.63 12.32
C THR A 174 -13.50 -6.43 13.15
N VAL A 175 -14.48 -5.65 13.64
CA VAL A 175 -14.22 -4.52 14.56
C VAL A 175 -13.50 -4.98 15.83
N GLU A 176 -13.86 -6.16 16.35
CA GLU A 176 -13.22 -6.77 17.52
C GLU A 176 -11.77 -7.14 17.24
N GLU A 177 -11.50 -7.74 16.07
CA GLU A 177 -10.13 -8.03 15.63
C GLU A 177 -9.31 -6.76 15.51
N ILE A 178 -9.83 -5.68 14.86
CA ILE A 178 -9.14 -4.38 14.74
C ILE A 178 -8.82 -3.80 16.12
N LYS A 179 -9.76 -3.83 17.08
CA LYS A 179 -9.54 -3.35 18.44
C LYS A 179 -8.46 -4.14 19.17
N SER A 180 -8.39 -5.44 18.97
CA SER A 180 -7.46 -6.35 19.66
C SER A 180 -6.01 -6.26 19.16
N VAL A 181 -5.77 -5.81 17.90
CA VAL A 181 -4.42 -5.73 17.30
C VAL A 181 -3.46 -4.94 18.20
N LYS A 182 -2.32 -5.51 18.49
CA LYS A 182 -1.23 -4.85 19.23
C LYS A 182 -0.12 -4.38 18.26
N MET A 183 0.77 -3.53 18.76
CA MET A 183 1.90 -3.04 17.96
C MET A 183 2.79 -4.18 17.46
N ALA A 184 2.99 -5.23 18.29
CA ALA A 184 3.75 -6.41 17.91
C ALA A 184 3.12 -7.16 16.72
N ASP A 185 1.79 -7.20 16.63
CA ASP A 185 1.08 -7.86 15.54
C ASP A 185 1.31 -7.12 14.22
N VAL A 186 1.27 -5.77 14.25
CA VAL A 186 1.56 -4.93 13.09
C VAL A 186 3.01 -5.09 12.64
N TYR A 187 3.96 -5.13 13.59
CA TYR A 187 5.37 -5.36 13.27
C TYR A 187 5.60 -6.75 12.65
N SER A 188 4.94 -7.77 13.19
CA SER A 188 4.97 -9.12 12.64
C SER A 188 4.34 -9.17 11.26
N ALA A 189 3.23 -8.47 11.03
CA ALA A 189 2.58 -8.36 9.73
C ALA A 189 3.50 -7.71 8.70
N TRP A 190 4.25 -6.66 9.08
CA TRP A 190 5.25 -6.04 8.20
C TRP A 190 6.35 -7.02 7.79
N LYS A 191 6.93 -7.75 8.75
CA LYS A 191 7.96 -8.77 8.47
C LYS A 191 7.42 -9.89 7.57
N ASN A 192 6.22 -10.37 7.89
CA ASN A 192 5.56 -11.40 7.10
C ASN A 192 5.28 -10.92 5.67
N MET A 193 4.79 -9.70 5.49
CA MET A 193 4.56 -9.11 4.17
C MET A 193 5.84 -9.09 3.34
N LEU A 194 6.95 -8.62 3.90
CA LEU A 194 8.22 -8.55 3.18
C LEU A 194 8.79 -9.94 2.82
N SER A 195 8.50 -10.99 3.61
CA SER A 195 9.07 -12.32 3.40
C SER A 195 8.19 -13.27 2.58
N THR A 196 6.87 -13.05 2.54
CA THR A 196 5.94 -14.03 1.97
C THR A 196 4.99 -13.48 0.92
N ALA A 197 4.80 -12.15 0.84
CA ALA A 197 3.87 -11.59 -0.13
C ALA A 197 4.35 -11.73 -1.56
N VAL A 198 3.41 -11.94 -2.46
CA VAL A 198 3.66 -11.76 -3.90
C VAL A 198 3.49 -10.28 -4.23
N PHE A 199 4.55 -9.67 -4.75
CA PHE A 199 4.54 -8.23 -5.07
C PHE A 199 4.31 -7.97 -6.55
N GLN A 200 3.47 -6.99 -6.84
CA GLN A 200 3.36 -6.41 -8.16
C GLN A 200 3.57 -4.90 -8.07
N ILE A 201 4.56 -4.41 -8.80
CA ILE A 201 4.77 -2.97 -9.03
C ILE A 201 4.09 -2.63 -10.35
N THR A 202 3.22 -1.64 -10.35
CA THR A 202 2.55 -1.18 -11.59
C THR A 202 2.93 0.26 -11.84
N VAL A 203 3.42 0.54 -13.04
CA VAL A 203 3.82 1.88 -13.52
C VAL A 203 2.93 2.25 -14.69
N SER A 204 2.22 3.35 -14.59
CA SER A 204 1.40 3.90 -15.67
C SER A 204 1.69 5.37 -15.87
N GLY A 205 1.85 5.79 -17.15
CA GLY A 205 2.22 7.15 -17.52
C GLY A 205 3.42 7.18 -18.44
N SER A 206 4.14 8.28 -18.47
CA SER A 206 5.33 8.47 -19.33
C SER A 206 6.64 8.10 -18.66
N ALA A 207 6.61 7.75 -17.36
CA ALA A 207 7.79 7.45 -16.58
C ALA A 207 8.64 6.32 -17.18
N ASP A 208 9.96 6.44 -17.02
CA ASP A 208 10.91 5.41 -17.42
C ASP A 208 10.78 4.18 -16.50
N ALA A 209 10.18 3.12 -17.03
CA ALA A 209 9.94 1.89 -16.29
C ALA A 209 11.24 1.18 -15.86
N ASP A 210 12.34 1.33 -16.61
CA ASP A 210 13.62 0.70 -16.28
C ASP A 210 14.27 1.38 -15.07
N LYS A 211 14.20 2.70 -14.98
CA LYS A 211 14.66 3.44 -13.80
C LYS A 211 13.88 3.06 -12.54
N ILE A 212 12.55 3.01 -12.66
CA ILE A 212 11.68 2.61 -11.54
C ILE A 212 11.96 1.14 -11.16
N ALA A 213 12.16 0.24 -12.15
CA ALA A 213 12.53 -1.14 -11.89
C ALA A 213 13.82 -1.23 -11.06
N ALA A 214 14.85 -0.45 -11.41
CA ALA A 214 16.12 -0.44 -10.71
C ALA A 214 15.99 -0.06 -9.22
N VAL A 215 15.14 0.93 -8.91
CA VAL A 215 14.83 1.33 -7.51
C VAL A 215 14.30 0.15 -6.70
N PHE A 216 13.32 -0.59 -7.23
CA PHE A 216 12.74 -1.72 -6.51
C PHE A 216 13.65 -2.95 -6.51
N GLU A 217 14.37 -3.25 -7.61
CA GLU A 217 15.33 -4.36 -7.64
C GLU A 217 16.39 -4.25 -6.54
N GLU A 218 16.90 -3.04 -6.28
CA GLU A 218 17.87 -2.83 -5.20
C GLU A 218 17.27 -3.16 -3.82
N LYS A 219 16.00 -2.83 -3.59
CA LYS A 219 15.33 -3.07 -2.30
C LYS A 219 15.00 -4.55 -2.07
N PHE A 220 14.60 -5.27 -3.12
CA PHE A 220 14.27 -6.70 -3.02
C PHE A 220 15.50 -7.62 -3.01
N LYS A 221 16.69 -7.14 -3.37
CA LYS A 221 17.95 -7.90 -3.29
C LYS A 221 18.57 -7.90 -1.89
N LYS A 222 18.12 -7.05 -1.00
CA LYS A 222 18.59 -6.93 0.39
C LYS A 222 17.69 -7.72 1.33
#